data_e3637fa46556ee40a58fb0d70d947157
#
_entry.id   e3637fa46556ee40a58fb0d70d947157
#
_cell.length_a   1.000
_cell.length_b   1.000
_cell.length_c   1.000
_cell.angle_alpha   90.00
_cell.angle_beta   90.00
_cell.angle_gamma   90.00
#
_symmetry.space_group_name_H-M   'P 1'
#
loop_
_entity.id
_entity.type
_entity.pdbx_description
1 polymer ?
#
loop_
_entity_poly.entity_id
_entity_poly.type
_entity_poly.pdbx_seq_one_letter_code
_entity_poly.pdbx_strand_id
1 'polypeptide(L)'
;MTIKGSRPFRVRWLGRVRYRDALAVQQQVHALAATQQTQQDHLLLLEHHPVYTLGVRADLTNLLEPAEEIGAEVVRADRGGDITFHGPGQLVGYPLLHLPGKRGGGMADTAAYVRSVEDVLMAVCNDLGLPDVGRLDRYPGVWVEPDGPSPRKVAAIGVKLTLSRTMHGFALNVDPNLDYFARIVPCGIAEYGVTSLAAEGISVPMADVVERVVARSAEQWAAGPVDRADVSWPGEQMAELSPFSKGAGPGEVSATGRKPEWMRVPLETGPKYWHLKSLMRNGSLTTVCEEAGCPNVFECWNEGTATIMINGERCTRACGFCLVDTQRPEATDPEEPVRVAEAVAEMGLAHAVITAVARDDLSDHGAGAFAATVAAIRDLNPGTAVEVLIPDCRGDEVALSTIFGAFPDVLNHNIETVARLQRRVRPSASYARSLSVLARAKKARLTTKSSIIVGLGETDDEVDGCLADLSAVGCDIVTIGQYLRPTSHHLAVERWVEPATFERWREVGSSLGIGHVESSPLTRSSHHARQAAESVSVDIVAR
;
A
#
# COMPACT_ATOMS: atom_id res chain seq x y z
N MET A 1 -5.03 35.16 -0.02
CA MET A 1 -4.42 34.72 1.26
C MET A 1 -3.75 33.39 0.97
N THR A 2 -2.42 33.35 0.95
CA THR A 2 -1.66 32.16 0.60
C THR A 2 -1.81 31.14 1.74
N ILE A 3 -2.34 29.95 1.43
CA ILE A 3 -2.35 28.84 2.39
C ILE A 3 -0.94 28.28 2.38
N LYS A 4 -0.11 28.60 3.38
CA LYS A 4 1.17 27.94 3.59
C LYS A 4 1.00 26.83 4.61
N GLY A 5 1.54 25.67 4.31
CA GLY A 5 1.63 24.57 5.25
C GLY A 5 2.51 24.94 6.43
N SER A 6 2.24 24.38 7.59
CA SER A 6 3.03 24.54 8.81
C SER A 6 3.66 23.23 9.28
N ARG A 7 3.55 22.17 8.46
CA ARG A 7 3.91 20.79 8.80
C ARG A 7 4.89 20.22 7.79
N PRO A 8 5.66 19.18 8.15
CA PRO A 8 6.43 18.40 7.19
C PRO A 8 5.52 17.90 6.06
N PHE A 9 6.02 17.93 4.83
CA PHE A 9 5.24 17.64 3.63
C PHE A 9 5.78 16.40 2.93
N ARG A 10 4.93 15.39 2.77
CA ARG A 10 5.25 14.13 2.09
C ARG A 10 4.57 14.05 0.75
N VAL A 11 5.33 13.68 -0.26
CA VAL A 11 4.83 13.44 -1.60
C VAL A 11 5.09 11.98 -1.99
N ARG A 12 4.06 11.33 -2.53
CA ARG A 12 4.14 9.93 -2.98
C ARG A 12 3.55 9.80 -4.38
N TRP A 13 4.36 9.38 -5.34
CA TRP A 13 3.87 8.87 -6.61
C TRP A 13 3.58 7.38 -6.46
N LEU A 14 2.31 6.98 -6.59
CA LEU A 14 1.83 5.63 -6.32
C LEU A 14 1.62 4.80 -7.60
N GLY A 15 1.90 5.36 -8.78
CA GLY A 15 1.61 4.71 -10.06
C GLY A 15 0.12 4.58 -10.33
N ARG A 16 -0.28 3.51 -11.02
CA ARG A 16 -1.70 3.25 -11.32
C ARG A 16 -2.36 2.46 -10.21
N VAL A 17 -3.38 3.03 -9.56
CA VAL A 17 -4.02 2.54 -8.33
C VAL A 17 -5.53 2.42 -8.52
N ARG A 18 -6.16 1.37 -7.99
CA ARG A 18 -7.62 1.30 -7.92
C ARG A 18 -8.16 2.42 -7.03
N TYR A 19 -9.32 2.99 -7.42
CA TYR A 19 -9.91 4.10 -6.68
C TYR A 19 -10.16 3.75 -5.20
N ARG A 20 -10.71 2.56 -4.94
CA ARG A 20 -11.00 2.10 -3.57
C ARG A 20 -9.74 1.93 -2.71
N ASP A 21 -8.61 1.52 -3.31
CA ASP A 21 -7.34 1.41 -2.59
C ASP A 21 -6.82 2.78 -2.18
N ALA A 22 -6.82 3.75 -3.11
CA ALA A 22 -6.42 5.11 -2.79
C ALA A 22 -7.36 5.80 -1.78
N LEU A 23 -8.67 5.53 -1.88
CA LEU A 23 -9.66 6.06 -0.93
C LEU A 23 -9.44 5.52 0.48
N ALA A 24 -9.16 4.23 0.63
CA ALA A 24 -8.89 3.62 1.94
C ALA A 24 -7.65 4.23 2.61
N VAL A 25 -6.57 4.44 1.86
CA VAL A 25 -5.36 5.12 2.36
C VAL A 25 -5.69 6.56 2.79
N GLN A 26 -6.39 7.34 1.94
CA GLN A 26 -6.81 8.70 2.28
C GLN A 26 -7.63 8.76 3.56
N GLN A 27 -8.63 7.89 3.70
CA GLN A 27 -9.52 7.84 4.86
C GLN A 27 -8.74 7.55 6.14
N GLN A 28 -7.78 6.64 6.08
CA GLN A 28 -7.01 6.27 7.25
C GLN A 28 -6.03 7.38 7.65
N VAL A 29 -5.29 7.94 6.70
CA VAL A 29 -4.39 9.09 6.93
C VAL A 29 -5.18 10.27 7.52
N HIS A 30 -6.36 10.56 6.97
CA HIS A 30 -7.25 11.62 7.48
C HIS A 30 -7.71 11.34 8.92
N ALA A 31 -8.10 10.09 9.23
CA ALA A 31 -8.60 9.71 10.56
C ALA A 31 -7.50 9.84 11.62
N LEU A 32 -6.29 9.32 11.36
CA LEU A 32 -5.16 9.43 12.30
C LEU A 32 -4.71 10.88 12.49
N ALA A 33 -4.74 11.65 11.43
CA ALA A 33 -4.42 13.06 11.49
C ALA A 33 -5.46 13.87 12.29
N ALA A 34 -6.74 13.47 12.27
CA ALA A 34 -7.80 14.10 13.07
C ALA A 34 -7.64 13.86 14.57
N THR A 35 -7.06 12.72 14.97
CA THR A 35 -6.73 12.39 16.36
C THR A 35 -5.38 12.91 16.82
N GLN A 36 -4.69 13.72 16.01
CA GLN A 36 -3.34 14.27 16.26
C GLN A 36 -2.23 13.21 16.39
N GLN A 37 -2.49 11.97 16.00
CA GLN A 37 -1.50 10.90 15.98
C GLN A 37 -0.43 11.11 14.89
N THR A 38 -0.72 11.92 13.88
CA THR A 38 0.25 12.36 12.87
C THR A 38 0.16 13.87 12.68
N GLN A 39 1.31 14.53 12.55
CA GLN A 39 1.42 15.97 12.31
C GLN A 39 2.01 16.28 10.92
N GLN A 40 1.78 15.41 9.96
CA GLN A 40 2.32 15.56 8.61
C GLN A 40 1.22 15.83 7.61
N ASP A 41 1.56 16.56 6.58
CA ASP A 41 0.74 16.80 5.41
C ASP A 41 1.23 15.89 4.26
N HIS A 42 0.30 15.38 3.45
CA HIS A 42 0.62 14.44 2.37
C HIS A 42 0.08 14.96 1.03
N LEU A 43 0.78 14.63 -0.05
CA LEU A 43 0.28 14.71 -1.42
C LEU A 43 0.44 13.32 -2.06
N LEU A 44 -0.67 12.64 -2.31
CA LEU A 44 -0.67 11.39 -3.05
C LEU A 44 -0.94 11.70 -4.52
N LEU A 45 0.00 11.34 -5.39
CA LEU A 45 -0.09 11.47 -6.84
C LEU A 45 -0.22 10.08 -7.46
N LEU A 46 -1.12 9.92 -8.42
CA LEU A 46 -1.39 8.63 -9.02
C LEU A 46 -2.21 8.77 -10.32
N GLU A 47 -2.31 7.68 -11.06
CA GLU A 47 -3.38 7.45 -12.04
C GLU A 47 -4.37 6.44 -11.47
N HIS A 48 -5.62 6.48 -11.91
CA HIS A 48 -6.59 5.41 -11.62
C HIS A 48 -6.75 4.42 -12.78
N HIS A 49 -7.21 3.23 -12.48
CA HIS A 49 -7.91 2.41 -13.45
C HIS A 49 -9.23 3.09 -13.82
N PRO A 50 -9.83 2.80 -15.00
CA PRO A 50 -11.08 3.44 -15.41
C PRO A 50 -12.16 3.35 -14.33
N VAL A 51 -12.64 4.51 -13.87
CA VAL A 51 -13.65 4.63 -12.82
C VAL A 51 -14.46 5.92 -12.96
N TYR A 52 -15.77 5.82 -12.78
CA TYR A 52 -16.63 6.96 -12.54
C TYR A 52 -16.85 7.16 -11.05
N THR A 53 -16.63 8.38 -10.57
CA THR A 53 -16.86 8.70 -9.16
C THR A 53 -18.07 9.62 -9.03
N LEU A 54 -19.00 9.21 -8.16
CA LEU A 54 -20.22 9.95 -7.84
C LEU A 54 -19.98 10.75 -6.56
N GLY A 55 -19.90 12.08 -6.69
CA GLY A 55 -19.76 12.98 -5.53
C GLY A 55 -21.05 13.10 -4.74
N VAL A 56 -21.02 13.88 -3.66
CA VAL A 56 -22.17 14.05 -2.76
C VAL A 56 -23.42 14.70 -3.40
N ARG A 57 -23.24 15.37 -4.55
CA ARG A 57 -24.32 15.99 -5.31
C ARG A 57 -24.62 15.25 -6.62
N ALA A 58 -24.12 14.02 -6.77
CA ALA A 58 -24.25 13.28 -8.01
C ALA A 58 -25.71 12.94 -8.32
N ASP A 59 -26.13 13.34 -9.51
CA ASP A 59 -27.37 12.91 -10.14
C ASP A 59 -27.04 11.73 -11.08
N LEU A 60 -27.68 10.59 -10.86
CA LEU A 60 -27.48 9.39 -11.69
C LEU A 60 -27.94 9.57 -13.14
N THR A 61 -28.79 10.56 -13.42
CA THR A 61 -29.20 10.90 -14.80
C THR A 61 -28.05 11.50 -15.61
N ASN A 62 -26.97 11.94 -14.92
CA ASN A 62 -25.74 12.40 -15.57
C ASN A 62 -24.82 11.24 -16.00
N LEU A 63 -25.14 9.98 -15.69
CA LEU A 63 -24.53 8.78 -16.27
C LEU A 63 -25.37 8.37 -17.47
N LEU A 64 -24.88 8.64 -18.68
CA LEU A 64 -25.65 8.49 -19.92
C LEU A 64 -25.68 7.04 -20.43
N GLU A 65 -24.72 6.21 -20.03
CA GLU A 65 -24.60 4.79 -20.39
C GLU A 65 -24.35 3.94 -19.14
N PRO A 66 -24.80 2.67 -19.09
CA PRO A 66 -24.49 1.74 -18.01
C PRO A 66 -22.96 1.53 -17.88
N ALA A 67 -22.44 1.58 -16.64
CA ALA A 67 -21.01 1.44 -16.40
C ALA A 67 -20.44 0.07 -16.81
N GLU A 68 -21.25 -0.99 -16.73
CA GLU A 68 -20.88 -2.34 -17.13
C GLU A 68 -20.54 -2.44 -18.61
N GLU A 69 -21.19 -1.64 -19.46
CA GLU A 69 -20.93 -1.60 -20.91
C GLU A 69 -19.65 -0.88 -21.27
N ILE A 70 -19.14 -0.05 -20.35
CA ILE A 70 -17.97 0.82 -20.59
C ILE A 70 -16.68 0.19 -20.06
N GLY A 71 -16.75 -0.87 -19.27
CA GLY A 71 -15.60 -1.50 -18.64
C GLY A 71 -14.96 -0.62 -17.55
N ALA A 72 -15.72 0.29 -16.93
CA ALA A 72 -15.30 1.17 -15.86
C ALA A 72 -16.09 0.86 -14.56
N GLU A 73 -15.42 1.00 -13.42
CA GLU A 73 -16.07 0.90 -12.11
C GLU A 73 -16.90 2.16 -11.83
N VAL A 74 -18.01 2.02 -11.07
CA VAL A 74 -18.75 3.18 -10.53
C VAL A 74 -18.64 3.18 -9.01
N VAL A 75 -18.16 4.27 -8.43
CA VAL A 75 -17.93 4.38 -6.99
C VAL A 75 -18.56 5.65 -6.43
N ARG A 76 -19.36 5.53 -5.37
CA ARG A 76 -19.79 6.68 -4.58
C ARG A 76 -18.65 7.19 -3.73
N ALA A 77 -18.41 8.50 -3.80
CA ALA A 77 -17.37 9.20 -3.07
C ALA A 77 -17.98 10.37 -2.26
N ASP A 78 -17.38 10.66 -1.12
CA ASP A 78 -17.80 11.76 -0.24
C ASP A 78 -17.12 13.10 -0.58
N ARG A 79 -16.58 13.23 -1.81
CA ARG A 79 -16.05 14.48 -2.36
C ARG A 79 -17.17 15.43 -2.79
N GLY A 80 -16.88 16.71 -2.83
CA GLY A 80 -17.76 17.71 -3.45
C GLY A 80 -17.94 17.46 -4.96
N GLY A 81 -19.01 18.02 -5.51
CA GLY A 81 -19.33 17.92 -6.93
C GLY A 81 -20.25 16.77 -7.29
N ASP A 82 -20.43 16.57 -8.59
CA ASP A 82 -21.26 15.57 -9.23
C ASP A 82 -20.40 14.41 -9.78
N ILE A 83 -20.80 13.78 -10.87
CA ILE A 83 -20.09 12.69 -11.53
C ILE A 83 -18.84 13.19 -12.27
N THR A 84 -17.76 12.43 -12.21
CA THR A 84 -16.59 12.63 -13.07
C THR A 84 -15.94 11.28 -13.40
N PHE A 85 -15.04 11.28 -14.37
CA PHE A 85 -14.25 10.14 -14.80
C PHE A 85 -12.80 10.26 -14.30
N HIS A 86 -12.21 9.14 -13.94
CA HIS A 86 -10.77 8.98 -13.74
C HIS A 86 -10.28 7.76 -14.52
N GLY A 87 -9.08 7.87 -15.11
CA GLY A 87 -8.49 6.78 -15.87
C GLY A 87 -7.03 7.02 -16.24
N PRO A 88 -6.41 6.06 -16.95
CA PRO A 88 -5.05 6.21 -17.46
C PRO A 88 -4.88 7.49 -18.28
N GLY A 89 -3.72 8.14 -18.16
CA GLY A 89 -3.44 9.42 -18.80
C GLY A 89 -3.96 10.64 -18.03
N GLN A 90 -4.66 10.45 -16.90
CA GLN A 90 -5.10 11.55 -16.04
C GLN A 90 -4.28 11.52 -14.74
N LEU A 91 -3.57 12.60 -14.43
CA LEU A 91 -2.90 12.77 -13.16
C LEU A 91 -3.90 13.14 -12.07
N VAL A 92 -4.06 12.28 -11.09
CA VAL A 92 -4.88 12.55 -9.90
C VAL A 92 -3.98 12.90 -8.73
N GLY A 93 -4.31 13.98 -8.03
CA GLY A 93 -3.61 14.43 -6.83
C GLY A 93 -4.57 14.56 -5.66
N TYR A 94 -4.17 13.97 -4.52
CA TYR A 94 -4.89 14.04 -3.26
C TYR A 94 -4.06 14.76 -2.20
N PRO A 95 -4.19 16.10 -2.07
CA PRO A 95 -3.57 16.84 -0.99
C PRO A 95 -4.33 16.58 0.32
N LEU A 96 -3.67 15.92 1.28
CA LEU A 96 -4.19 15.64 2.61
C LEU A 96 -3.53 16.61 3.60
N LEU A 97 -4.04 17.83 3.65
CA LEU A 97 -3.43 18.96 4.34
C LEU A 97 -4.21 19.33 5.60
N HIS A 98 -3.50 19.84 6.58
CA HIS A 98 -4.11 20.57 7.69
C HIS A 98 -4.23 22.06 7.32
N LEU A 99 -5.46 22.54 7.33
CA LEU A 99 -5.75 23.95 7.05
C LEU A 99 -6.02 24.71 8.34
N PRO A 100 -5.33 25.84 8.58
CA PRO A 100 -5.63 26.68 9.74
C PRO A 100 -7.04 27.26 9.61
N GLY A 101 -7.73 27.43 10.73
CA GLY A 101 -9.01 28.12 10.78
C GLY A 101 -8.90 29.59 10.34
N LYS A 102 -10.02 30.16 9.88
CA LYS A 102 -10.08 31.60 9.54
C LYS A 102 -9.62 32.44 10.71
N ARG A 103 -8.67 33.35 10.48
CA ARG A 103 -8.12 34.27 11.51
C ARG A 103 -7.53 33.56 12.74
N GLY A 104 -7.02 32.32 12.57
CA GLY A 104 -6.41 31.54 13.66
C GLY A 104 -7.40 30.80 14.55
N GLY A 105 -8.71 30.75 14.19
CA GLY A 105 -9.73 29.99 14.89
C GLY A 105 -10.95 29.70 14.02
N GLY A 106 -11.79 28.75 14.41
CA GLY A 106 -13.00 28.37 13.68
C GLY A 106 -12.74 27.47 12.46
N MET A 107 -13.70 27.45 11.52
CA MET A 107 -13.62 26.60 10.32
C MET A 107 -12.59 27.13 9.32
N ALA A 108 -11.86 26.22 8.68
CA ALA A 108 -10.95 26.55 7.58
C ALA A 108 -11.72 27.07 6.34
N ASP A 109 -11.01 27.83 5.48
CA ASP A 109 -11.58 28.43 4.28
C ASP A 109 -11.52 27.47 3.08
N THR A 110 -12.61 26.75 2.82
CA THR A 110 -12.69 25.82 1.69
C THR A 110 -12.51 26.50 0.33
N ALA A 111 -13.05 27.73 0.18
CA ALA A 111 -12.92 28.46 -1.09
C ALA A 111 -11.46 28.91 -1.33
N ALA A 112 -10.78 29.40 -0.27
CA ALA A 112 -9.37 29.72 -0.36
C ALA A 112 -8.51 28.49 -0.65
N TYR A 113 -8.86 27.33 -0.10
CA TYR A 113 -8.17 26.06 -0.40
C TYR A 113 -8.37 25.64 -1.86
N VAL A 114 -9.59 25.65 -2.37
CA VAL A 114 -9.86 25.33 -3.79
C VAL A 114 -9.06 26.26 -4.69
N ARG A 115 -9.05 27.57 -4.40
CA ARG A 115 -8.23 28.53 -5.16
C ARG A 115 -6.73 28.20 -5.12
N SER A 116 -6.20 27.75 -3.98
CA SER A 116 -4.79 27.36 -3.89
C SER A 116 -4.46 26.13 -4.74
N VAL A 117 -5.41 25.20 -4.88
CA VAL A 117 -5.28 24.05 -5.80
C VAL A 117 -5.32 24.52 -7.26
N GLU A 118 -6.23 25.44 -7.60
CA GLU A 118 -6.28 26.04 -8.94
C GLU A 118 -4.99 26.79 -9.26
N ASP A 119 -4.44 27.56 -8.30
CA ASP A 119 -3.15 28.29 -8.48
C ASP A 119 -2.01 27.34 -8.84
N VAL A 120 -1.89 26.21 -8.11
CA VAL A 120 -0.90 25.17 -8.40
C VAL A 120 -1.08 24.63 -9.81
N LEU A 121 -2.31 24.25 -10.18
CA LEU A 121 -2.58 23.62 -11.48
C LEU A 121 -2.40 24.60 -12.66
N MET A 122 -2.81 25.87 -12.50
CA MET A 122 -2.57 26.90 -13.50
C MET A 122 -1.06 27.15 -13.71
N ALA A 123 -0.29 27.19 -12.61
CA ALA A 123 1.16 27.33 -12.70
C ALA A 123 1.79 26.12 -13.42
N VAL A 124 1.34 24.90 -13.13
CA VAL A 124 1.78 23.68 -13.82
C VAL A 124 1.44 23.73 -15.32
N CYS A 125 0.23 24.10 -15.68
CA CYS A 125 -0.16 24.24 -17.09
C CYS A 125 0.72 25.26 -17.84
N ASN A 126 0.97 26.42 -17.22
CA ASN A 126 1.86 27.44 -17.77
C ASN A 126 3.30 26.93 -17.95
N ASP A 127 3.86 26.22 -16.95
CA ASP A 127 5.21 25.63 -17.02
C ASP A 127 5.33 24.59 -18.14
N LEU A 128 4.22 23.92 -18.47
CA LEU A 128 4.15 22.92 -19.53
C LEU A 128 3.84 23.52 -20.91
N GLY A 129 3.66 24.82 -21.00
CA GLY A 129 3.44 25.54 -22.26
C GLY A 129 1.98 25.74 -22.67
N LEU A 130 1.03 25.63 -21.71
CA LEU A 130 -0.38 25.96 -21.91
C LEU A 130 -0.72 27.29 -21.19
N PRO A 131 -0.52 28.47 -21.87
CA PRO A 131 -0.53 29.77 -21.19
C PRO A 131 -1.94 30.34 -20.97
N ASP A 132 -2.92 30.00 -21.77
CA ASP A 132 -4.28 30.56 -21.67
C ASP A 132 -5.18 29.70 -20.79
N VAL A 133 -4.79 29.60 -19.52
CA VAL A 133 -5.55 28.88 -18.51
C VAL A 133 -6.00 29.79 -17.38
N GLY A 134 -7.21 29.54 -16.89
CA GLY A 134 -7.80 30.36 -15.83
C GLY A 134 -8.95 29.68 -15.11
N ARG A 135 -9.70 30.49 -14.36
CA ARG A 135 -10.88 30.09 -13.61
C ARG A 135 -12.13 30.49 -14.39
N LEU A 136 -13.15 29.67 -14.27
CA LEU A 136 -14.48 30.02 -14.74
C LEU A 136 -15.40 30.18 -13.51
N ASP A 137 -16.07 31.33 -13.40
CA ASP A 137 -16.95 31.63 -12.30
C ASP A 137 -18.01 30.53 -12.09
N ARG A 138 -18.29 30.15 -10.84
CA ARG A 138 -19.21 29.09 -10.40
C ARG A 138 -18.77 27.65 -10.68
N TYR A 139 -17.73 27.42 -11.51
CA TYR A 139 -17.28 26.09 -11.94
C TYR A 139 -15.84 25.82 -11.52
N PRO A 140 -15.58 25.36 -10.27
CA PRO A 140 -14.22 25.09 -9.80
C PRO A 140 -13.45 24.16 -10.75
N GLY A 141 -12.16 24.45 -10.93
CA GLY A 141 -11.27 23.74 -11.82
C GLY A 141 -10.39 24.68 -12.65
N VAL A 142 -9.57 24.13 -13.51
CA VAL A 142 -8.75 24.90 -14.46
C VAL A 142 -9.32 24.76 -15.86
N TRP A 143 -9.50 25.89 -16.51
CA TRP A 143 -10.15 26.02 -17.80
C TRP A 143 -9.20 26.63 -18.83
N VAL A 144 -9.21 26.10 -20.03
CA VAL A 144 -8.55 26.67 -21.21
C VAL A 144 -9.50 27.67 -21.84
N GLU A 145 -8.99 28.84 -22.23
CA GLU A 145 -9.76 29.96 -22.78
C GLU A 145 -10.99 30.32 -21.94
N PRO A 146 -10.84 30.60 -20.62
CA PRO A 146 -11.99 30.82 -19.74
C PRO A 146 -12.88 32.00 -20.16
N ASP A 147 -12.29 33.01 -20.79
CA ASP A 147 -12.98 34.20 -21.32
C ASP A 147 -13.32 34.10 -22.81
N GLY A 148 -13.00 32.97 -23.43
CA GLY A 148 -13.21 32.70 -24.86
C GLY A 148 -14.64 32.22 -25.16
N PRO A 149 -14.94 31.98 -26.43
CA PRO A 149 -16.27 31.54 -26.86
C PRO A 149 -16.55 30.07 -26.53
N SER A 150 -15.53 29.27 -26.22
CA SER A 150 -15.66 27.83 -25.97
C SER A 150 -14.73 27.35 -24.84
N PRO A 151 -14.99 27.77 -23.59
CA PRO A 151 -14.21 27.32 -22.46
C PRO A 151 -14.26 25.80 -22.32
N ARG A 152 -13.10 25.19 -22.02
CA ARG A 152 -12.98 23.73 -21.86
C ARG A 152 -12.11 23.37 -20.66
N LYS A 153 -12.56 22.41 -19.87
CA LYS A 153 -11.93 22.08 -18.60
C LYS A 153 -10.76 21.12 -18.79
N VAL A 154 -9.55 21.53 -18.40
CA VAL A 154 -8.34 20.68 -18.41
C VAL A 154 -8.10 20.01 -17.06
N ALA A 155 -8.56 20.61 -15.96
CA ALA A 155 -8.46 20.00 -14.64
C ALA A 155 -9.74 20.18 -13.81
N ALA A 156 -10.20 19.07 -13.22
CA ALA A 156 -11.34 19.06 -12.31
C ALA A 156 -10.88 19.07 -10.84
N ILE A 157 -11.69 19.69 -9.96
CA ILE A 157 -11.42 19.76 -8.52
C ILE A 157 -12.68 19.30 -7.77
N GLY A 158 -12.48 18.30 -6.90
CA GLY A 158 -13.51 17.81 -6.01
C GLY A 158 -12.94 17.47 -4.65
N VAL A 159 -13.17 18.30 -3.65
CA VAL A 159 -12.55 18.20 -2.32
C VAL A 159 -13.58 17.94 -1.24
N LYS A 160 -13.10 17.42 -0.12
CA LYS A 160 -13.82 17.38 1.16
C LYS A 160 -12.95 18.02 2.22
N LEU A 161 -13.56 18.83 3.08
CA LEU A 161 -12.91 19.45 4.23
C LEU A 161 -13.67 19.06 5.50
N THR A 162 -13.01 18.40 6.41
CA THR A 162 -13.58 17.97 7.69
C THR A 162 -12.53 18.12 8.78
N LEU A 163 -12.88 18.69 9.93
CA LEU A 163 -11.97 18.91 11.06
C LEU A 163 -10.66 19.61 10.66
N SER A 164 -10.76 20.64 9.82
CA SER A 164 -9.61 21.39 9.27
C SER A 164 -8.64 20.54 8.45
N ARG A 165 -9.07 19.40 7.92
CA ARG A 165 -8.28 18.52 7.08
C ARG A 165 -8.95 18.25 5.75
N THR A 166 -8.12 18.21 4.71
CA THR A 166 -8.58 17.98 3.33
C THR A 166 -8.56 16.51 2.98
N MET A 167 -9.46 16.10 2.11
CA MET A 167 -9.49 14.81 1.40
C MET A 167 -9.87 15.03 -0.05
N HIS A 168 -9.61 14.02 -0.88
CA HIS A 168 -9.74 14.10 -2.32
C HIS A 168 -8.85 15.23 -2.87
N GLY A 169 -9.17 15.81 -4.02
CA GLY A 169 -8.30 16.84 -4.58
C GLY A 169 -8.63 17.18 -6.02
N PHE A 170 -7.71 16.90 -6.93
CA PHE A 170 -7.79 17.31 -8.32
C PHE A 170 -7.50 16.16 -9.29
N ALA A 171 -7.91 16.37 -10.54
CA ALA A 171 -7.61 15.51 -11.66
C ALA A 171 -7.24 16.36 -12.86
N LEU A 172 -5.96 16.30 -13.29
CA LEU A 172 -5.41 17.00 -14.45
C LEU A 172 -5.38 16.04 -15.64
N ASN A 173 -6.07 16.38 -16.71
CA ASN A 173 -6.08 15.62 -17.94
C ASN A 173 -4.77 15.84 -18.71
N VAL A 174 -3.86 14.87 -18.68
CA VAL A 174 -2.62 14.90 -19.46
C VAL A 174 -2.88 14.35 -20.86
N ASP A 175 -3.20 13.07 -20.93
CA ASP A 175 -3.56 12.37 -22.18
C ASP A 175 -4.52 11.20 -21.90
N PRO A 176 -5.69 11.45 -21.24
CA PRO A 176 -6.69 10.40 -21.03
C PRO A 176 -7.51 10.19 -22.31
N ASN A 177 -8.11 9.00 -22.45
CA ASN A 177 -9.16 8.83 -23.45
C ASN A 177 -10.39 9.68 -23.07
N LEU A 178 -10.61 10.75 -23.80
CA LEU A 178 -11.71 11.70 -23.57
C LEU A 178 -13.09 11.13 -23.89
N ASP A 179 -13.22 10.02 -24.64
CA ASP A 179 -14.50 9.38 -24.94
C ASP A 179 -15.25 8.93 -23.69
N TYR A 180 -14.53 8.64 -22.60
CA TYR A 180 -15.18 8.35 -21.32
C TYR A 180 -15.98 9.53 -20.77
N PHE A 181 -15.57 10.76 -21.05
CA PHE A 181 -16.33 11.96 -20.64
C PHE A 181 -17.58 12.17 -21.47
N ALA A 182 -17.63 11.69 -22.71
CA ALA A 182 -18.83 11.77 -23.56
C ALA A 182 -20.01 10.90 -23.05
N ARG A 183 -19.71 9.94 -22.14
CA ARG A 183 -20.71 9.02 -21.56
C ARG A 183 -21.32 9.52 -20.25
N ILE A 184 -20.96 10.72 -19.84
CA ILE A 184 -21.48 11.38 -18.64
C ILE A 184 -21.77 12.87 -18.97
N VAL A 185 -22.54 13.55 -18.11
CA VAL A 185 -22.54 15.01 -18.04
C VAL A 185 -21.51 15.42 -16.97
N PRO A 186 -20.27 15.78 -17.37
CA PRO A 186 -19.17 15.95 -16.42
C PRO A 186 -19.48 17.07 -15.42
N CYS A 187 -19.45 16.76 -14.12
CA CYS A 187 -19.75 17.71 -13.04
C CYS A 187 -21.16 18.34 -13.12
N GLY A 188 -22.08 17.74 -13.88
CA GLY A 188 -23.41 18.32 -14.17
C GLY A 188 -23.34 19.57 -15.05
N ILE A 189 -22.28 19.77 -15.83
CA ILE A 189 -22.04 20.93 -16.69
C ILE A 189 -22.20 20.49 -18.15
N ALA A 190 -23.32 20.77 -18.76
CA ALA A 190 -23.61 20.40 -20.15
C ALA A 190 -23.14 21.45 -21.18
N GLU A 191 -22.89 22.68 -20.73
CA GLU A 191 -22.60 23.81 -21.61
C GLU A 191 -21.13 23.87 -22.07
N TYR A 192 -20.23 23.22 -21.35
CA TYR A 192 -18.79 23.33 -21.57
C TYR A 192 -18.10 21.98 -21.77
N GLY A 193 -17.08 21.97 -22.63
CA GLY A 193 -16.30 20.78 -22.94
C GLY A 193 -15.25 20.41 -21.89
N VAL A 194 -14.71 19.21 -22.07
CA VAL A 194 -13.50 18.73 -21.37
C VAL A 194 -12.37 18.61 -22.38
N THR A 195 -11.16 18.95 -21.96
CA THR A 195 -9.94 18.85 -22.78
C THR A 195 -8.80 18.19 -22.00
N SER A 196 -7.65 18.04 -22.65
CA SER A 196 -6.41 17.53 -22.05
C SER A 196 -5.21 18.29 -22.59
N LEU A 197 -4.05 18.19 -21.93
CA LEU A 197 -2.80 18.76 -22.44
C LEU A 197 -2.52 18.27 -23.87
N ALA A 198 -2.68 16.97 -24.13
CA ALA A 198 -2.47 16.39 -25.45
C ALA A 198 -3.44 16.93 -26.49
N ALA A 199 -4.74 17.10 -26.16
CA ALA A 199 -5.73 17.68 -27.05
C ALA A 199 -5.46 19.17 -27.35
N GLU A 200 -4.78 19.89 -26.45
CA GLU A 200 -4.32 21.26 -26.62
C GLU A 200 -2.93 21.34 -27.32
N GLY A 201 -2.42 20.22 -27.84
CA GLY A 201 -1.16 20.14 -28.58
C GLY A 201 0.10 19.99 -27.73
N ILE A 202 -0.04 19.74 -26.41
CA ILE A 202 1.08 19.56 -25.49
C ILE A 202 1.28 18.07 -25.22
N SER A 203 2.30 17.49 -25.87
CA SER A 203 2.72 16.11 -25.65
C SER A 203 3.86 16.07 -24.63
N VAL A 204 3.56 15.58 -23.43
CA VAL A 204 4.50 15.55 -22.30
C VAL A 204 4.38 14.23 -21.54
N PRO A 205 5.50 13.58 -21.13
CA PRO A 205 5.46 12.40 -20.28
C PRO A 205 4.78 12.69 -18.93
N MET A 206 4.03 11.73 -18.40
CA MET A 206 3.39 11.85 -17.08
C MET A 206 4.42 12.15 -15.97
N ALA A 207 5.63 11.61 -16.08
CA ALA A 207 6.72 11.88 -15.14
C ALA A 207 7.06 13.37 -15.04
N ASP A 208 7.16 14.06 -16.18
CA ASP A 208 7.47 15.48 -16.21
C ASP A 208 6.33 16.33 -15.62
N VAL A 209 5.09 15.91 -15.83
CA VAL A 209 3.92 16.55 -15.21
C VAL A 209 3.95 16.39 -13.70
N VAL A 210 4.26 15.17 -13.22
CA VAL A 210 4.42 14.89 -11.78
C VAL A 210 5.51 15.77 -11.17
N GLU A 211 6.67 15.90 -11.82
CA GLU A 211 7.75 16.80 -11.36
C GLU A 211 7.27 18.25 -11.18
N ARG A 212 6.53 18.79 -12.16
CA ARG A 212 5.98 20.16 -12.07
C ARG A 212 4.96 20.28 -10.95
N VAL A 213 4.06 19.29 -10.81
CA VAL A 213 3.07 19.29 -9.72
C VAL A 213 3.75 19.24 -8.36
N VAL A 214 4.78 18.39 -8.17
CA VAL A 214 5.55 18.33 -6.93
C VAL A 214 6.20 19.66 -6.61
N ALA A 215 6.89 20.26 -7.57
CA ALA A 215 7.56 21.55 -7.38
C ALA A 215 6.58 22.66 -6.97
N ARG A 216 5.48 22.83 -7.74
CA ARG A 216 4.49 23.88 -7.47
C ARG A 216 3.69 23.63 -6.19
N SER A 217 3.40 22.37 -5.87
CA SER A 217 2.76 21.99 -4.61
C SER A 217 3.66 22.27 -3.40
N ALA A 218 4.97 22.01 -3.52
CA ALA A 218 5.93 22.32 -2.47
C ALA A 218 6.04 23.83 -2.24
N GLU A 219 6.13 24.64 -3.29
CA GLU A 219 6.12 26.11 -3.19
C GLU A 219 4.88 26.65 -2.47
N GLN A 220 3.72 26.03 -2.75
CA GLN A 220 2.43 26.47 -2.23
C GLN A 220 2.17 25.97 -0.80
N TRP A 221 2.47 24.70 -0.50
CA TRP A 221 2.00 24.04 0.72
C TRP A 221 3.09 23.56 1.67
N ALA A 222 4.34 23.36 1.22
CA ALA A 222 5.39 22.85 2.10
C ALA A 222 5.93 23.95 3.04
N ALA A 223 6.18 23.56 4.30
CA ALA A 223 6.86 24.42 5.28
C ALA A 223 8.38 24.24 5.31
N GLY A 224 8.91 23.25 4.58
CA GLY A 224 10.33 22.88 4.57
C GLY A 224 10.63 21.84 3.48
N PRO A 225 11.69 21.06 3.64
CA PRO A 225 12.03 19.99 2.70
C PRO A 225 10.88 19.02 2.48
N VAL A 226 10.77 18.51 1.24
CA VAL A 226 9.76 17.53 0.85
C VAL A 226 10.35 16.12 1.02
N ASP A 227 9.68 15.28 1.81
CA ASP A 227 9.93 13.86 1.86
C ASP A 227 9.21 13.19 0.67
N ARG A 228 9.97 12.69 -0.30
CA ARG A 228 9.42 12.10 -1.53
C ARG A 228 9.82 10.64 -1.67
N ALA A 229 8.85 9.79 -2.02
CA ALA A 229 9.09 8.43 -2.46
C ALA A 229 8.12 8.05 -3.59
N ASP A 230 8.67 7.47 -4.64
CA ASP A 230 7.96 7.17 -5.87
C ASP A 230 8.01 5.68 -6.18
N VAL A 231 6.90 5.14 -6.65
CA VAL A 231 6.89 3.87 -7.36
C VAL A 231 7.55 4.09 -8.72
N SER A 232 8.46 3.19 -9.11
CA SER A 232 9.19 3.32 -10.38
C SER A 232 8.29 3.44 -11.60
N TRP A 233 8.71 4.24 -12.54
CA TRP A 233 8.04 4.42 -13.84
C TRP A 233 8.17 3.17 -14.73
N PRO A 234 7.19 2.91 -15.61
CA PRO A 234 7.32 1.86 -16.60
C PRO A 234 8.54 2.17 -17.52
N GLY A 235 9.49 1.26 -17.59
CA GLY A 235 10.70 1.40 -18.42
C GLY A 235 11.98 1.78 -17.66
N GLU A 236 11.92 2.51 -16.55
CA GLU A 236 13.12 2.90 -15.79
C GLU A 236 13.88 1.70 -15.19
N GLN A 237 13.17 0.68 -14.75
CA GLN A 237 13.79 -0.51 -14.13
C GLN A 237 14.53 -1.44 -15.09
N MET A 238 14.37 -1.28 -16.39
CA MET A 238 15.03 -2.15 -17.38
C MET A 238 16.46 -1.72 -17.71
N ALA A 239 16.83 -0.46 -17.44
CA ALA A 239 18.13 0.09 -17.85
C ALA A 239 19.21 -0.05 -16.76
N GLU A 240 18.87 -0.02 -15.48
CA GLU A 240 19.84 -0.02 -14.37
C GLU A 240 19.99 -1.36 -13.64
N LEU A 241 19.09 -2.29 -13.86
CA LEU A 241 19.04 -3.56 -13.14
C LEU A 241 19.14 -4.69 -14.15
N SER A 242 20.25 -5.42 -14.08
CA SER A 242 20.49 -6.63 -14.88
C SER A 242 19.20 -7.45 -15.03
N PRO A 243 18.80 -7.84 -16.24
CA PRO A 243 17.58 -8.62 -16.44
C PRO A 243 17.67 -9.90 -15.61
N PHE A 244 16.52 -10.47 -15.23
CA PHE A 244 16.40 -11.87 -14.85
C PHE A 244 17.19 -12.68 -15.87
N SER A 245 18.45 -12.98 -15.62
CA SER A 245 19.23 -13.82 -16.50
C SER A 245 18.77 -15.27 -16.25
N LYS A 246 17.75 -15.69 -16.99
CA LYS A 246 17.60 -17.10 -17.30
C LYS A 246 18.90 -17.47 -18.03
N GLY A 247 19.91 -17.93 -17.28
CA GLY A 247 21.14 -18.41 -17.86
C GLY A 247 22.46 -17.73 -17.44
N ALA A 248 22.55 -17.08 -16.27
CA ALA A 248 23.85 -16.81 -15.68
C ALA A 248 24.50 -18.15 -15.31
N GLY A 249 25.54 -18.48 -16.01
CA GLY A 249 26.32 -19.70 -15.73
C GLY A 249 26.90 -19.67 -14.29
N PRO A 250 27.37 -20.80 -13.76
CA PRO A 250 27.97 -20.88 -12.43
C PRO A 250 29.25 -20.06 -12.41
N GLY A 251 29.20 -18.78 -11.99
CA GLY A 251 30.40 -17.93 -11.94
C GLY A 251 30.17 -16.44 -11.63
N GLU A 252 29.01 -15.87 -11.84
CA GLU A 252 28.74 -14.49 -11.41
C GLU A 252 28.31 -14.46 -9.94
N VAL A 253 29.31 -14.36 -9.08
CA VAL A 253 29.17 -14.07 -7.66
C VAL A 253 28.61 -12.65 -7.55
N SER A 254 27.43 -12.48 -6.87
CA SER A 254 26.96 -11.18 -6.41
C SER A 254 28.14 -10.35 -5.88
N ALA A 255 28.17 -9.04 -6.17
CA ALA A 255 29.22 -8.11 -5.76
C ALA A 255 29.47 -8.05 -4.23
N THR A 256 28.67 -8.74 -3.43
CA THR A 256 28.66 -8.70 -1.95
C THR A 256 29.49 -9.79 -1.25
N GLY A 257 30.12 -10.69 -1.96
CA GLY A 257 31.05 -11.65 -1.34
C GLY A 257 30.42 -12.65 -0.36
N ARG A 258 31.24 -13.18 0.56
CA ARG A 258 30.85 -14.19 1.55
C ARG A 258 29.89 -13.60 2.60
N LYS A 259 28.84 -14.39 2.99
CA LYS A 259 27.91 -14.08 4.06
C LYS A 259 28.66 -13.62 5.34
N PRO A 260 28.33 -12.43 5.91
CA PRO A 260 28.99 -11.90 7.11
C PRO A 260 28.81 -12.78 8.35
N GLU A 261 29.65 -12.56 9.36
CA GLU A 261 29.60 -13.36 10.60
C GLU A 261 28.28 -13.19 11.36
N TRP A 262 27.73 -11.96 11.41
CA TRP A 262 26.46 -11.66 12.09
C TRP A 262 25.24 -12.31 11.41
N MET A 263 25.40 -12.88 10.22
CA MET A 263 24.35 -13.63 9.53
C MET A 263 24.44 -15.15 9.76
N ARG A 264 25.30 -15.61 10.64
CA ARG A 264 25.44 -17.03 10.97
C ARG A 264 24.50 -17.39 12.12
N VAL A 265 23.72 -18.43 11.94
CA VAL A 265 22.81 -18.98 12.95
C VAL A 265 23.40 -20.28 13.47
N PRO A 266 23.45 -20.49 14.80
CA PRO A 266 23.78 -21.81 15.37
C PRO A 266 22.75 -22.86 14.94
N LEU A 267 23.20 -24.05 14.61
CA LEU A 267 22.33 -25.17 14.25
C LEU A 267 21.98 -25.93 15.52
N GLU A 268 20.84 -25.61 16.14
CA GLU A 268 20.37 -26.24 17.37
C GLU A 268 19.15 -27.13 17.10
N THR A 269 19.38 -28.39 16.77
CA THR A 269 18.31 -29.39 16.59
C THR A 269 17.99 -30.08 17.92
N GLY A 270 17.03 -29.51 18.65
CA GLY A 270 16.51 -30.10 19.91
C GLY A 270 15.40 -31.15 19.68
N PRO A 271 15.01 -31.89 20.72
CA PRO A 271 13.91 -32.89 20.65
C PRO A 271 12.58 -32.27 20.15
N LYS A 272 12.28 -31.04 20.54
CA LYS A 272 11.08 -30.31 20.10
C LYS A 272 11.07 -30.08 18.59
N TYR A 273 12.19 -29.70 17.99
CA TYR A 273 12.33 -29.54 16.55
C TYR A 273 11.93 -30.81 15.78
N TRP A 274 12.46 -31.98 16.21
CA TRP A 274 12.17 -33.24 15.54
C TRP A 274 10.72 -33.68 15.74
N HIS A 275 10.14 -33.43 16.92
CA HIS A 275 8.73 -33.69 17.20
C HIS A 275 7.83 -32.86 16.26
N LEU A 276 8.04 -31.55 16.18
CA LEU A 276 7.28 -30.66 15.31
C LEU A 276 7.40 -31.04 13.83
N LYS A 277 8.61 -31.37 13.39
CA LYS A 277 8.83 -31.85 12.03
C LYS A 277 8.09 -33.13 11.69
N SER A 278 8.02 -34.07 12.64
CA SER A 278 7.22 -35.29 12.49
C SER A 278 5.73 -35.00 12.45
N LEU A 279 5.26 -34.11 13.31
CA LEU A 279 3.86 -33.69 13.37
C LEU A 279 3.38 -33.08 12.06
N MET A 280 4.12 -32.11 11.51
CA MET A 280 3.80 -31.46 10.23
C MET A 280 3.69 -32.48 9.09
N ARG A 281 4.65 -33.40 9.01
CA ARG A 281 4.63 -34.45 7.98
C ARG A 281 3.45 -35.42 8.13
N ASN A 282 3.15 -35.85 9.35
CA ASN A 282 2.06 -36.79 9.62
C ASN A 282 0.68 -36.14 9.37
N GLY A 283 0.55 -34.83 9.66
CA GLY A 283 -0.65 -34.05 9.42
C GLY A 283 -0.83 -33.59 7.96
N SER A 284 0.12 -33.89 7.07
CA SER A 284 0.17 -33.32 5.69
C SER A 284 0.04 -31.80 5.72
N LEU A 285 0.75 -31.15 6.66
CA LEU A 285 0.78 -29.69 6.83
C LEU A 285 2.11 -29.12 6.35
N THR A 286 2.04 -27.97 5.72
CA THR A 286 3.19 -27.25 5.19
C THR A 286 3.53 -26.06 6.08
N THR A 287 4.82 -25.83 6.33
CA THR A 287 5.28 -24.66 7.07
C THR A 287 6.13 -23.76 6.18
N VAL A 288 5.91 -22.46 6.26
CA VAL A 288 6.80 -21.48 5.62
C VAL A 288 8.23 -21.57 6.18
N CYS A 289 8.38 -22.03 7.40
CA CYS A 289 9.68 -22.21 8.04
C CYS A 289 10.58 -23.19 7.26
N GLU A 290 10.00 -24.26 6.70
CA GLU A 290 10.71 -25.23 5.85
C GLU A 290 10.75 -24.76 4.39
N GLU A 291 9.61 -24.38 3.80
CA GLU A 291 9.50 -23.99 2.39
C GLU A 291 10.33 -22.74 2.03
N ALA A 292 10.39 -21.75 2.93
CA ALA A 292 11.19 -20.54 2.72
C ALA A 292 12.65 -20.68 3.21
N GLY A 293 13.07 -21.83 3.76
CA GLY A 293 14.41 -22.02 4.31
C GLY A 293 14.74 -21.03 5.43
N CYS A 294 13.79 -20.82 6.36
CA CYS A 294 13.91 -19.80 7.39
C CYS A 294 15.10 -20.08 8.33
N PRO A 295 15.99 -19.11 8.58
CA PRO A 295 17.14 -19.32 9.47
C PRO A 295 16.75 -19.52 10.93
N ASN A 296 15.57 -19.05 11.34
CA ASN A 296 15.10 -19.05 12.74
C ASN A 296 14.25 -20.28 13.07
N VAL A 297 14.11 -21.25 12.16
CA VAL A 297 13.26 -22.43 12.36
C VAL A 297 13.56 -23.16 13.66
N PHE A 298 14.83 -23.28 14.04
CA PHE A 298 15.26 -23.98 15.26
C PHE A 298 14.86 -23.24 16.53
N GLU A 299 15.06 -21.93 16.56
CA GLU A 299 14.69 -21.06 17.68
C GLU A 299 13.16 -21.01 17.85
N CYS A 300 12.44 -20.62 16.80
CA CYS A 300 10.97 -20.51 16.84
C CYS A 300 10.29 -21.81 17.23
N TRP A 301 10.73 -22.94 16.68
CA TRP A 301 10.13 -24.24 17.01
C TRP A 301 10.45 -24.69 18.44
N ASN A 302 11.62 -24.39 18.96
CA ASN A 302 11.96 -24.65 20.36
C ASN A 302 11.14 -23.77 21.32
N GLU A 303 10.75 -22.55 20.91
CA GLU A 303 9.89 -21.63 21.68
C GLU A 303 8.38 -21.92 21.51
N GLY A 304 8.02 -22.89 20.68
CA GLY A 304 6.62 -23.26 20.45
C GLY A 304 5.88 -22.28 19.52
N THR A 305 6.59 -21.65 18.58
CA THR A 305 6.02 -20.80 17.53
C THR A 305 6.25 -21.44 16.16
N ALA A 306 5.19 -21.65 15.40
CA ALA A 306 5.28 -22.13 14.01
C ALA A 306 4.41 -21.30 13.09
N THR A 307 4.83 -21.16 11.83
CA THR A 307 4.05 -20.51 10.78
C THR A 307 3.53 -21.58 9.84
N ILE A 308 2.24 -21.86 9.92
CA ILE A 308 1.55 -22.88 9.12
C ILE A 308 1.04 -22.23 7.85
N MET A 309 1.28 -22.88 6.71
CA MET A 309 0.84 -22.42 5.39
C MET A 309 -0.41 -23.20 4.98
N ILE A 310 -1.45 -22.46 4.62
CA ILE A 310 -2.74 -23.00 4.14
C ILE A 310 -2.97 -22.65 2.66
N ASN A 311 -4.06 -23.18 2.09
CA ASN A 311 -4.43 -23.02 0.67
C ASN A 311 -3.49 -23.75 -0.30
N GLY A 312 -2.77 -24.78 0.18
CA GLY A 312 -1.83 -25.58 -0.58
C GLY A 312 -0.43 -24.98 -0.68
N GLU A 313 0.42 -25.53 -1.54
CA GLU A 313 1.87 -25.27 -1.61
C GLU A 313 2.27 -24.41 -2.80
N ARG A 314 1.35 -24.12 -3.75
CA ARG A 314 1.65 -23.44 -5.01
C ARG A 314 0.99 -22.08 -5.09
N CYS A 315 1.82 -21.08 -5.34
CA CYS A 315 1.40 -19.69 -5.39
C CYS A 315 1.10 -19.23 -6.83
N THR A 316 0.02 -18.47 -7.02
CA THR A 316 -0.29 -17.85 -8.32
C THR A 316 0.62 -16.67 -8.68
N ARG A 317 1.54 -16.28 -7.78
CA ARG A 317 2.42 -15.12 -7.93
C ARG A 317 3.89 -15.51 -7.80
N ALA A 318 4.76 -14.86 -8.60
CA ALA A 318 6.20 -15.07 -8.61
C ALA A 318 6.93 -13.84 -8.05
N CYS A 319 7.02 -13.74 -6.72
CA CYS A 319 7.82 -12.70 -6.07
C CYS A 319 9.32 -13.02 -6.19
N GLY A 320 10.15 -12.02 -6.54
CA GLY A 320 11.56 -12.23 -6.83
C GLY A 320 12.45 -12.71 -5.66
N PHE A 321 11.91 -12.67 -4.44
CA PHE A 321 12.59 -13.11 -3.21
C PHE A 321 12.09 -14.46 -2.67
N CYS A 322 10.98 -14.99 -3.18
CA CYS A 322 10.23 -16.08 -2.57
C CYS A 322 10.54 -17.43 -3.22
N LEU A 323 10.83 -18.45 -2.41
CA LEU A 323 11.16 -19.81 -2.85
C LEU A 323 9.93 -20.68 -3.15
N VAL A 324 8.73 -20.27 -2.74
CA VAL A 324 7.47 -21.03 -2.89
C VAL A 324 7.23 -21.39 -4.37
N ASP A 325 6.80 -22.65 -4.63
CA ASP A 325 6.48 -23.14 -5.96
C ASP A 325 5.38 -22.30 -6.65
N THR A 326 5.59 -22.01 -7.93
CA THR A 326 4.69 -21.18 -8.75
C THR A 326 4.04 -21.96 -9.90
N GLN A 327 4.06 -23.30 -9.84
CA GLN A 327 3.32 -24.12 -10.76
C GLN A 327 1.80 -23.94 -10.53
N ARG A 328 1.00 -24.56 -11.41
CA ARG A 328 -0.47 -24.47 -11.29
C ARG A 328 -0.92 -24.97 -9.91
N PRO A 329 -1.66 -24.16 -9.13
CA PRO A 329 -2.19 -24.58 -7.84
C PRO A 329 -3.15 -25.78 -7.95
N GLU A 330 -3.16 -26.61 -6.92
CA GLU A 330 -4.09 -27.71 -6.76
C GLU A 330 -5.42 -27.23 -6.15
N ALA A 331 -6.42 -28.10 -6.13
CA ALA A 331 -7.67 -27.83 -5.46
C ALA A 331 -7.42 -27.63 -3.94
N THR A 332 -8.18 -26.73 -3.33
CA THR A 332 -8.14 -26.53 -1.87
C THR A 332 -8.72 -27.73 -1.15
N ASP A 333 -8.17 -28.07 0.00
CA ASP A 333 -8.65 -29.14 0.86
C ASP A 333 -9.59 -28.57 1.95
N PRO A 334 -10.87 -28.94 1.97
CA PRO A 334 -11.82 -28.44 2.97
C PRO A 334 -11.53 -28.92 4.39
N GLU A 335 -10.75 -29.99 4.59
CA GLU A 335 -10.36 -30.51 5.89
C GLU A 335 -9.08 -29.86 6.44
N GLU A 336 -8.37 -29.06 5.65
CA GLU A 336 -7.14 -28.40 6.07
C GLU A 336 -7.32 -27.54 7.34
N PRO A 337 -8.40 -26.73 7.54
CA PRO A 337 -8.61 -25.94 8.75
C PRO A 337 -8.66 -26.78 10.03
N VAL A 338 -9.28 -27.95 9.99
CA VAL A 338 -9.40 -28.84 11.15
C VAL A 338 -8.04 -29.44 11.50
N ARG A 339 -7.30 -29.94 10.49
CA ARG A 339 -5.94 -30.48 10.72
C ARG A 339 -4.97 -29.43 11.25
N VAL A 340 -5.10 -28.17 10.81
CA VAL A 340 -4.31 -27.06 11.35
C VAL A 340 -4.64 -26.83 12.82
N ALA A 341 -5.92 -26.82 13.20
CA ALA A 341 -6.35 -26.65 14.59
C ALA A 341 -5.89 -27.80 15.51
N GLU A 342 -5.92 -29.04 15.02
CA GLU A 342 -5.40 -30.22 15.72
C GLU A 342 -3.88 -30.12 15.94
N ALA A 343 -3.13 -29.70 14.91
CA ALA A 343 -1.69 -29.49 15.04
C ALA A 343 -1.35 -28.38 16.05
N VAL A 344 -2.09 -27.27 16.06
CA VAL A 344 -1.95 -26.20 17.05
C VAL A 344 -2.18 -26.73 18.48
N ALA A 345 -3.19 -27.61 18.66
CA ALA A 345 -3.48 -28.26 19.96
C ALA A 345 -2.34 -29.18 20.38
N GLU A 346 -1.87 -30.06 19.49
CA GLU A 346 -0.79 -31.00 19.78
C GLU A 346 0.52 -30.29 20.12
N MET A 347 0.79 -29.16 19.42
CA MET A 347 1.97 -28.30 19.69
C MET A 347 1.82 -27.46 20.96
N GLY A 348 0.61 -27.30 21.50
CA GLY A 348 0.34 -26.44 22.66
C GLY A 348 0.71 -24.98 22.44
N LEU A 349 0.45 -24.45 21.23
CA LEU A 349 0.84 -23.09 20.88
C LEU A 349 0.01 -22.05 21.64
N ALA A 350 0.69 -21.11 22.28
CA ALA A 350 0.04 -19.92 22.84
C ALA A 350 -0.23 -18.85 21.76
N HIS A 351 0.49 -18.90 20.63
CA HIS A 351 0.35 -17.99 19.50
C HIS A 351 0.59 -18.76 18.20
N ALA A 352 -0.43 -18.86 17.37
CA ALA A 352 -0.38 -19.53 16.06
C ALA A 352 -0.29 -18.50 14.94
N VAL A 353 0.68 -18.64 14.04
CA VAL A 353 0.78 -17.81 12.83
C VAL A 353 0.32 -18.62 11.63
N ILE A 354 -0.72 -18.15 10.96
CA ILE A 354 -1.31 -18.77 9.77
C ILE A 354 -1.01 -17.90 8.57
N THR A 355 -0.43 -18.49 7.55
CA THR A 355 -0.20 -17.79 6.28
C THR A 355 -0.72 -18.61 5.11
N ALA A 356 -0.71 -18.06 3.91
CA ALA A 356 -1.13 -18.77 2.71
C ALA A 356 -0.34 -18.33 1.49
N VAL A 357 -0.29 -19.20 0.50
CA VAL A 357 0.03 -18.82 -0.88
C VAL A 357 -1.05 -17.91 -1.45
N ALA A 358 -0.70 -17.05 -2.41
CA ALA A 358 -1.72 -16.29 -3.14
C ALA A 358 -2.52 -17.23 -4.07
N ARG A 359 -3.83 -17.12 -4.03
CA ARG A 359 -4.79 -17.92 -4.81
C ARG A 359 -5.66 -16.99 -5.66
N ASP A 360 -5.00 -16.25 -6.58
CA ASP A 360 -5.71 -15.36 -7.52
C ASP A 360 -6.60 -16.11 -8.53
N ASP A 361 -6.51 -17.44 -8.54
CA ASP A 361 -7.32 -18.38 -9.32
C ASP A 361 -8.69 -18.69 -8.67
N LEU A 362 -8.82 -18.46 -7.36
CA LEU A 362 -10.07 -18.65 -6.64
C LEU A 362 -10.91 -17.35 -6.62
N SER A 363 -12.22 -17.52 -6.66
CA SER A 363 -13.16 -16.38 -6.65
C SER A 363 -13.12 -15.55 -5.36
N ASP A 364 -12.77 -16.19 -4.24
CA ASP A 364 -12.61 -15.56 -2.92
C ASP A 364 -11.15 -15.31 -2.56
N HIS A 365 -10.20 -15.54 -3.48
CA HIS A 365 -8.76 -15.42 -3.24
C HIS A 365 -8.22 -16.27 -2.07
N GLY A 366 -8.96 -17.30 -1.65
CA GLY A 366 -8.63 -18.16 -0.52
C GLY A 366 -9.02 -17.58 0.85
N ALA A 367 -9.84 -16.54 0.88
CA ALA A 367 -10.25 -15.87 2.12
C ALA A 367 -11.09 -16.76 3.05
N GLY A 368 -11.94 -17.62 2.47
CA GLY A 368 -12.76 -18.58 3.23
C GLY A 368 -11.93 -19.56 4.04
N ALA A 369 -10.79 -20.02 3.52
CA ALA A 369 -9.89 -20.92 4.24
C ALA A 369 -9.26 -20.23 5.47
N PHE A 370 -8.85 -18.95 5.36
CA PHE A 370 -8.38 -18.19 6.52
C PHE A 370 -9.46 -18.09 7.62
N ALA A 371 -10.69 -17.72 7.24
CA ALA A 371 -11.78 -17.60 8.19
C ALA A 371 -12.11 -18.92 8.87
N ALA A 372 -12.17 -20.02 8.12
CA ALA A 372 -12.41 -21.36 8.63
C ALA A 372 -11.28 -21.82 9.57
N THR A 373 -10.02 -21.54 9.23
CA THR A 373 -8.86 -21.92 10.06
C THR A 373 -8.85 -21.15 11.38
N VAL A 374 -9.12 -19.83 11.36
CA VAL A 374 -9.22 -19.03 12.59
C VAL A 374 -10.33 -19.56 13.49
N ALA A 375 -11.50 -19.90 12.94
CA ALA A 375 -12.61 -20.47 13.69
C ALA A 375 -12.24 -21.83 14.30
N ALA A 376 -11.69 -22.76 13.50
CA ALA A 376 -11.31 -24.09 13.97
C ALA A 376 -10.24 -24.04 15.08
N ILE A 377 -9.25 -23.13 14.98
CA ILE A 377 -8.24 -22.94 16.04
C ILE A 377 -8.92 -22.47 17.31
N ARG A 378 -9.81 -21.48 17.25
CA ARG A 378 -10.49 -20.96 18.47
C ARG A 378 -11.40 -21.97 19.13
N ASP A 379 -12.09 -22.78 18.33
CA ASP A 379 -12.98 -23.82 18.85
C ASP A 379 -12.20 -24.91 19.57
N LEU A 380 -11.07 -25.36 19.02
CA LEU A 380 -10.29 -26.46 19.59
C LEU A 380 -9.25 -25.97 20.61
N ASN A 381 -8.75 -24.75 20.49
CA ASN A 381 -7.65 -24.19 21.28
C ASN A 381 -8.06 -22.86 21.95
N PRO A 382 -9.02 -22.87 22.90
CA PRO A 382 -9.45 -21.65 23.55
C PRO A 382 -8.27 -21.01 24.32
N GLY A 383 -7.97 -19.74 24.00
CA GLY A 383 -6.85 -18.98 24.56
C GLY A 383 -5.60 -18.91 23.70
N THR A 384 -5.53 -19.62 22.58
CA THR A 384 -4.47 -19.42 21.59
C THR A 384 -4.73 -18.14 20.77
N ALA A 385 -3.77 -17.21 20.78
CA ALA A 385 -3.82 -16.05 19.90
C ALA A 385 -3.53 -16.45 18.44
N VAL A 386 -4.25 -15.86 17.50
CA VAL A 386 -4.13 -16.18 16.06
C VAL A 386 -3.67 -14.96 15.29
N GLU A 387 -2.47 -15.03 14.72
CA GLU A 387 -1.97 -14.10 13.72
C GLU A 387 -2.22 -14.67 12.32
N VAL A 388 -2.74 -13.86 11.40
CA VAL A 388 -2.88 -14.24 9.99
C VAL A 388 -1.98 -13.36 9.13
N LEU A 389 -1.09 -13.97 8.34
CA LEU A 389 -0.29 -13.29 7.32
C LEU A 389 -0.94 -13.52 5.96
N ILE A 390 -1.60 -12.50 5.44
CA ILE A 390 -2.46 -12.61 4.26
C ILE A 390 -1.82 -12.02 2.98
N PRO A 391 -2.14 -12.57 1.79
CA PRO A 391 -1.93 -11.88 0.52
C PRO A 391 -2.83 -10.64 0.43
N ASP A 392 -2.62 -9.78 -0.58
CA ASP A 392 -3.45 -8.58 -0.76
C ASP A 392 -4.86 -8.87 -1.35
N CYS A 393 -5.20 -10.12 -1.62
CA CYS A 393 -6.47 -10.57 -2.24
C CYS A 393 -6.86 -9.69 -3.44
N ARG A 394 -5.90 -9.17 -4.21
CA ARG A 394 -6.10 -8.17 -5.28
C ARG A 394 -6.90 -6.93 -4.86
N GLY A 395 -7.02 -6.66 -3.57
CA GLY A 395 -7.83 -5.58 -3.01
C GLY A 395 -9.34 -5.84 -3.05
N ASP A 396 -9.75 -7.11 -3.23
CA ASP A 396 -11.16 -7.49 -3.20
C ASP A 396 -11.78 -7.22 -1.84
N GLU A 397 -12.89 -6.46 -1.81
CA GLU A 397 -13.51 -6.01 -0.57
C GLU A 397 -14.22 -7.15 0.17
N VAL A 398 -14.80 -8.10 -0.56
CA VAL A 398 -15.51 -9.23 0.03
C VAL A 398 -14.51 -10.19 0.65
N ALA A 399 -13.45 -10.55 -0.08
CA ALA A 399 -12.39 -11.42 0.41
C ALA A 399 -11.71 -10.84 1.66
N LEU A 400 -11.31 -9.57 1.63
CA LEU A 400 -10.72 -8.91 2.79
C LEU A 400 -11.69 -8.83 3.97
N SER A 401 -12.96 -8.50 3.73
CA SER A 401 -13.98 -8.45 4.79
C SER A 401 -14.23 -9.82 5.41
N THR A 402 -14.15 -10.89 4.64
CA THR A 402 -14.25 -12.28 5.15
C THR A 402 -13.13 -12.58 6.14
N ILE A 403 -11.88 -12.25 5.79
CA ILE A 403 -10.73 -12.46 6.68
C ILE A 403 -10.84 -11.57 7.93
N PHE A 404 -11.17 -10.27 7.75
CA PHE A 404 -11.30 -9.34 8.88
C PHE A 404 -12.44 -9.74 9.82
N GLY A 405 -13.54 -10.27 9.27
CA GLY A 405 -14.69 -10.76 10.03
C GLY A 405 -14.40 -11.99 10.87
N ALA A 406 -13.33 -12.74 10.60
CA ALA A 406 -12.84 -13.81 11.48
C ALA A 406 -12.16 -13.26 12.74
N PHE A 407 -11.90 -11.95 12.81
CA PHE A 407 -11.28 -11.26 13.96
C PHE A 407 -9.97 -11.88 14.43
N PRO A 408 -8.95 -12.10 13.59
CA PRO A 408 -7.65 -12.53 14.06
C PRO A 408 -7.10 -11.54 15.09
N ASP A 409 -6.27 -12.01 16.03
CA ASP A 409 -5.66 -11.17 17.06
C ASP A 409 -4.63 -10.21 16.44
N VAL A 410 -3.94 -10.66 15.38
CA VAL A 410 -3.05 -9.83 14.56
C VAL A 410 -3.32 -10.10 13.08
N LEU A 411 -3.55 -9.03 12.33
CA LEU A 411 -3.59 -9.08 10.87
C LEU A 411 -2.26 -8.58 10.32
N ASN A 412 -1.51 -9.48 9.73
CA ASN A 412 -0.23 -9.22 9.09
C ASN A 412 -0.40 -9.17 7.56
N HIS A 413 0.08 -8.10 6.94
CA HIS A 413 0.24 -8.01 5.49
C HIS A 413 1.55 -7.29 5.17
N ASN A 414 2.50 -8.02 4.62
CA ASN A 414 3.82 -7.50 4.36
C ASN A 414 3.84 -6.54 3.16
N ILE A 415 4.46 -5.37 3.34
CA ILE A 415 4.77 -4.46 2.24
C ILE A 415 5.99 -4.92 1.45
N GLU A 416 6.86 -5.69 2.08
CA GLU A 416 8.06 -6.40 1.63
C GLU A 416 9.21 -5.50 1.21
N THR A 417 8.97 -4.40 0.51
CA THR A 417 10.03 -3.53 -0.02
C THR A 417 9.56 -2.09 -0.16
N VAL A 418 10.49 -1.18 -0.41
CA VAL A 418 10.25 0.25 -0.64
C VAL A 418 9.53 0.51 -1.96
N ALA A 419 8.90 1.68 -2.10
CA ALA A 419 8.06 2.04 -3.23
C ALA A 419 8.77 1.83 -4.60
N ARG A 420 10.00 2.32 -4.75
CA ARG A 420 10.78 2.22 -5.98
C ARG A 420 11.03 0.78 -6.42
N LEU A 421 11.27 -0.14 -5.49
CA LEU A 421 11.61 -1.52 -5.80
C LEU A 421 10.38 -2.43 -5.98
N GLN A 422 9.16 -1.94 -5.69
CA GLN A 422 7.95 -2.74 -5.66
C GLN A 422 7.75 -3.60 -6.92
N ARG A 423 7.87 -3.02 -8.10
CA ARG A 423 7.64 -3.74 -9.37
C ARG A 423 8.67 -4.82 -9.64
N ARG A 424 9.93 -4.62 -9.21
CA ARG A 424 11.00 -5.61 -9.34
C ARG A 424 10.83 -6.77 -8.36
N VAL A 425 10.49 -6.46 -7.13
CA VAL A 425 10.45 -7.42 -6.01
C VAL A 425 9.14 -8.20 -6.00
N ARG A 426 8.01 -7.51 -6.26
CA ARG A 426 6.64 -8.06 -6.20
C ARG A 426 5.82 -7.62 -7.42
N PRO A 427 6.08 -8.14 -8.62
CA PRO A 427 5.48 -7.64 -9.87
C PRO A 427 3.95 -7.74 -9.90
N SER A 428 3.35 -8.67 -9.16
CA SER A 428 1.89 -8.87 -9.10
C SER A 428 1.20 -8.13 -7.95
N ALA A 429 1.96 -7.40 -7.11
CA ALA A 429 1.44 -6.62 -6.00
C ALA A 429 1.59 -5.11 -6.27
N SER A 430 1.01 -4.28 -5.40
CA SER A 430 1.10 -2.82 -5.49
C SER A 430 1.41 -2.24 -4.12
N TYR A 431 2.32 -1.27 -4.06
CA TYR A 431 2.69 -0.56 -2.84
C TYR A 431 1.45 0.10 -2.19
N ALA A 432 0.68 0.84 -2.97
CA ALA A 432 -0.55 1.47 -2.50
C ALA A 432 -1.61 0.46 -2.04
N ARG A 433 -1.71 -0.72 -2.69
CA ARG A 433 -2.64 -1.77 -2.26
C ARG A 433 -2.22 -2.37 -0.93
N SER A 434 -0.92 -2.60 -0.70
CA SER A 434 -0.43 -3.09 0.59
C SER A 434 -0.77 -2.11 1.72
N LEU A 435 -0.57 -0.81 1.51
CA LEU A 435 -1.02 0.23 2.45
C LEU A 435 -2.54 0.24 2.63
N SER A 436 -3.30 0.03 1.54
CA SER A 436 -4.77 -0.05 1.59
C SER A 436 -5.28 -1.23 2.41
N VAL A 437 -4.66 -2.41 2.30
CA VAL A 437 -5.03 -3.60 3.11
C VAL A 437 -4.85 -3.29 4.59
N LEU A 438 -3.71 -2.72 5.00
CA LEU A 438 -3.43 -2.33 6.38
C LEU A 438 -4.40 -1.24 6.87
N ALA A 439 -4.66 -0.22 6.05
CA ALA A 439 -5.63 0.83 6.37
C ALA A 439 -7.05 0.29 6.61
N ARG A 440 -7.50 -0.65 5.77
CA ARG A 440 -8.81 -1.31 5.90
C ARG A 440 -8.87 -2.21 7.14
N ALA A 441 -7.80 -2.94 7.42
CA ALA A 441 -7.71 -3.76 8.63
C ALA A 441 -7.75 -2.89 9.90
N LYS A 442 -7.05 -1.75 9.88
CA LYS A 442 -7.08 -0.78 10.98
C LYS A 442 -8.48 -0.18 11.17
N LYS A 443 -9.16 0.15 10.08
CA LYS A 443 -10.57 0.60 10.13
C LYS A 443 -11.51 -0.48 10.71
N ALA A 444 -11.19 -1.76 10.50
CA ALA A 444 -11.89 -2.90 11.10
C ALA A 444 -11.46 -3.15 12.57
N ARG A 445 -10.63 -2.29 13.17
CA ARG A 445 -10.12 -2.34 14.55
C ARG A 445 -9.23 -3.54 14.85
N LEU A 446 -8.56 -4.09 13.84
CA LEU A 446 -7.59 -5.16 14.03
C LEU A 446 -6.22 -4.57 14.42
N THR A 447 -5.44 -5.33 15.21
CA THR A 447 -4.01 -5.07 15.36
C THR A 447 -3.32 -5.40 14.05
N THR A 448 -2.56 -4.43 13.50
CA THR A 448 -1.98 -4.56 12.16
C THR A 448 -0.48 -4.74 12.23
N LYS A 449 0.04 -5.59 11.36
CA LYS A 449 1.47 -5.87 11.24
C LYS A 449 1.93 -5.82 9.79
N SER A 450 3.17 -5.40 9.56
CA SER A 450 3.82 -5.44 8.25
C SER A 450 5.30 -5.79 8.36
N SER A 451 5.92 -6.16 7.26
CA SER A 451 7.34 -6.49 7.19
C SER A 451 8.02 -5.85 6.01
N ILE A 452 9.30 -5.47 6.20
CA ILE A 452 10.19 -4.96 5.18
C ILE A 452 11.39 -5.89 5.07
N ILE A 453 11.72 -6.31 3.86
CA ILE A 453 12.92 -7.08 3.54
C ILE A 453 13.94 -6.11 2.94
N VAL A 454 15.13 -6.04 3.53
CA VAL A 454 16.19 -5.11 3.13
C VAL A 454 17.40 -5.84 2.53
N GLY A 455 18.21 -5.11 1.75
CA GLY A 455 19.35 -5.67 1.02
C GLY A 455 19.04 -6.01 -0.44
N LEU A 456 17.93 -5.45 -0.99
CA LEU A 456 17.47 -5.61 -2.37
C LEU A 456 17.84 -4.42 -3.27
N GLY A 457 18.57 -3.41 -2.73
CA GLY A 457 19.02 -2.21 -3.44
C GLY A 457 18.28 -0.93 -3.03
N GLU A 458 17.55 -0.97 -1.93
CA GLU A 458 16.97 0.22 -1.28
C GLU A 458 18.05 1.06 -0.59
N THR A 459 17.81 2.35 -0.44
CA THR A 459 18.59 3.24 0.42
C THR A 459 18.01 3.28 1.83
N ASP A 460 18.78 3.77 2.80
CA ASP A 460 18.30 3.92 4.17
C ASP A 460 17.14 4.92 4.27
N ASP A 461 17.19 6.01 3.50
CA ASP A 461 16.13 7.03 3.45
C ASP A 461 14.83 6.46 2.86
N GLU A 462 14.91 5.54 1.89
CA GLU A 462 13.72 4.87 1.35
C GLU A 462 13.06 3.94 2.38
N VAL A 463 13.84 3.30 3.24
CA VAL A 463 13.30 2.50 4.36
C VAL A 463 12.64 3.41 5.38
N ASP A 464 13.26 4.55 5.73
CA ASP A 464 12.68 5.57 6.60
C ASP A 464 11.34 6.09 6.03
N GLY A 465 11.30 6.36 4.72
CA GLY A 465 10.07 6.74 4.00
C GLY A 465 8.99 5.66 4.06
N CYS A 466 9.37 4.38 3.93
CA CYS A 466 8.44 3.25 4.02
C CYS A 466 7.89 3.08 5.45
N LEU A 467 8.72 3.23 6.49
CA LEU A 467 8.29 3.25 7.90
C LEU A 467 7.29 4.36 8.14
N ALA A 468 7.55 5.52 7.58
CA ALA A 468 6.67 6.66 7.69
C ALA A 468 5.31 6.44 6.99
N ASP A 469 5.27 5.77 5.85
CA ASP A 469 4.04 5.42 5.15
C ASP A 469 3.23 4.36 5.92
N LEU A 470 3.91 3.37 6.54
CA LEU A 470 3.28 2.38 7.42
C LEU A 470 2.69 3.05 8.67
N SER A 471 3.42 3.98 9.30
CA SER A 471 2.91 4.79 10.41
C SER A 471 1.69 5.63 9.98
N ALA A 472 1.72 6.24 8.79
CA ALA A 472 0.63 7.08 8.27
C ALA A 472 -0.69 6.32 8.06
N VAL A 473 -0.64 5.01 7.83
CA VAL A 473 -1.83 4.14 7.78
C VAL A 473 -2.14 3.46 9.11
N GLY A 474 -1.37 3.72 10.16
CA GLY A 474 -1.59 3.23 11.53
C GLY A 474 -1.16 1.79 11.75
N CYS A 475 -0.13 1.33 11.07
CA CYS A 475 0.45 0.01 11.32
C CYS A 475 1.02 -0.05 12.75
N ASP A 476 0.59 -1.07 13.53
CA ASP A 476 0.96 -1.18 14.94
C ASP A 476 2.31 -1.87 15.14
N ILE A 477 2.64 -2.85 14.29
CA ILE A 477 3.85 -3.67 14.39
C ILE A 477 4.56 -3.67 13.04
N VAL A 478 5.87 -3.42 13.04
CA VAL A 478 6.71 -3.55 11.85
C VAL A 478 7.91 -4.43 12.13
N THR A 479 8.20 -5.37 11.21
CA THR A 479 9.42 -6.17 11.25
C THR A 479 10.34 -5.79 10.09
N ILE A 480 11.66 -5.74 10.34
CA ILE A 480 12.67 -5.43 9.32
C ILE A 480 13.76 -6.48 9.37
N GLY A 481 14.00 -7.19 8.25
CA GLY A 481 14.97 -8.27 8.19
C GLY A 481 15.78 -8.29 6.90
N GLN A 482 17.00 -8.84 6.97
CA GLN A 482 17.88 -8.98 5.81
C GLN A 482 17.36 -10.01 4.81
N TYR A 483 17.34 -9.65 3.55
CA TYR A 483 17.09 -10.60 2.46
C TYR A 483 18.18 -11.68 2.40
N LEU A 484 17.74 -12.92 2.29
CA LEU A 484 18.59 -14.07 2.03
C LEU A 484 18.17 -14.69 0.70
N ARG A 485 19.08 -14.68 -0.26
CA ARG A 485 18.82 -15.23 -1.60
C ARG A 485 18.61 -16.75 -1.55
N PRO A 486 17.40 -17.26 -1.91
CA PRO A 486 17.13 -18.69 -1.82
C PRO A 486 17.93 -19.53 -2.84
N THR A 487 17.96 -19.09 -4.10
CA THR A 487 18.71 -19.76 -5.18
C THR A 487 19.31 -18.74 -6.14
N SER A 488 20.15 -19.17 -7.07
CA SER A 488 20.73 -18.31 -8.11
C SER A 488 19.71 -17.70 -9.08
N HIS A 489 18.47 -18.19 -9.09
CA HIS A 489 17.39 -17.67 -9.94
C HIS A 489 16.59 -16.52 -9.29
N HIS A 490 16.78 -16.27 -8.00
CA HIS A 490 16.14 -15.17 -7.26
C HIS A 490 16.98 -13.90 -7.34
N LEU A 491 16.39 -12.79 -6.89
CA LEU A 491 17.07 -11.50 -6.83
C LEU A 491 18.41 -11.62 -6.09
N ALA A 492 19.41 -10.87 -6.54
CA ALA A 492 20.70 -10.83 -5.86
C ALA A 492 20.57 -10.12 -4.50
N VAL A 493 21.46 -10.44 -3.56
CA VAL A 493 21.67 -9.60 -2.38
C VAL A 493 22.55 -8.43 -2.84
N GLU A 494 21.99 -7.23 -2.86
CA GLU A 494 22.69 -6.02 -3.29
C GLU A 494 23.57 -5.45 -2.16
N ARG A 495 23.12 -5.63 -0.90
CA ARG A 495 23.82 -5.14 0.29
C ARG A 495 23.60 -6.06 1.48
N TRP A 496 24.64 -6.33 2.25
CA TRP A 496 24.56 -6.84 3.61
C TRP A 496 24.47 -5.65 4.55
N VAL A 497 23.27 -5.47 5.14
CA VAL A 497 23.00 -4.36 6.05
C VAL A 497 23.61 -4.62 7.42
N GLU A 498 24.33 -3.65 7.95
CA GLU A 498 24.99 -3.79 9.25
C GLU A 498 23.98 -3.76 10.42
N PRO A 499 24.25 -4.48 11.52
CA PRO A 499 23.35 -4.50 12.69
C PRO A 499 22.98 -3.12 13.23
N ALA A 500 23.91 -2.17 13.22
CA ALA A 500 23.67 -0.79 13.68
C ALA A 500 22.60 -0.06 12.87
N THR A 501 22.47 -0.37 11.57
CA THR A 501 21.42 0.21 10.71
C THR A 501 20.04 -0.30 11.09
N PHE A 502 19.93 -1.58 11.45
CA PHE A 502 18.66 -2.15 11.95
C PHE A 502 18.24 -1.50 13.26
N GLU A 503 19.20 -1.22 14.15
CA GLU A 503 18.93 -0.51 15.41
C GLU A 503 18.39 0.90 15.14
N ARG A 504 19.04 1.64 14.22
CA ARG A 504 18.57 2.96 13.78
C ARG A 504 17.13 2.90 13.25
N TRP A 505 16.78 1.93 12.42
CA TRP A 505 15.42 1.81 11.89
C TRP A 505 14.40 1.49 12.99
N ARG A 506 14.79 0.74 14.03
CA ARG A 506 13.93 0.54 15.21
C ARG A 506 13.63 1.87 15.90
N GLU A 507 14.65 2.69 16.12
CA GLU A 507 14.49 4.01 16.73
C GLU A 507 13.62 4.93 15.85
N VAL A 508 13.87 4.97 14.55
CA VAL A 508 13.07 5.74 13.58
C VAL A 508 11.61 5.32 13.62
N GLY A 509 11.31 4.03 13.49
CA GLY A 509 9.93 3.54 13.50
C GLY A 509 9.22 3.85 14.82
N SER A 510 9.91 3.68 15.96
CA SER A 510 9.38 4.06 17.28
C SER A 510 9.09 5.57 17.38
N SER A 511 9.99 6.41 16.87
CA SER A 511 9.81 7.87 16.84
C SER A 511 8.62 8.31 15.97
N LEU A 512 8.29 7.51 14.95
CA LEU A 512 7.12 7.71 14.09
C LEU A 512 5.81 7.23 14.73
N GLY A 513 5.87 6.67 15.94
CA GLY A 513 4.70 6.20 16.69
C GLY A 513 4.23 4.78 16.35
N ILE A 514 5.06 3.97 15.67
CA ILE A 514 4.82 2.53 15.51
C ILE A 514 4.98 1.87 16.88
N GLY A 515 3.97 1.12 17.33
CA GLY A 515 3.92 0.57 18.68
C GLY A 515 5.01 -0.47 18.97
N HIS A 516 5.38 -1.28 17.97
CA HIS A 516 6.49 -2.23 18.07
C HIS A 516 7.27 -2.32 16.77
N VAL A 517 8.60 -2.24 16.86
CA VAL A 517 9.50 -2.42 15.71
C VAL A 517 10.54 -3.49 16.04
N GLU A 518 10.38 -4.66 15.43
CA GLU A 518 11.36 -5.75 15.51
C GLU A 518 12.32 -5.64 14.32
N SER A 519 13.56 -5.29 14.56
CA SER A 519 14.53 -4.97 13.51
C SER A 519 15.89 -5.58 13.82
N SER A 520 16.28 -6.59 13.03
CA SER A 520 17.59 -7.21 13.11
C SER A 520 17.91 -7.96 11.80
N PRO A 521 19.18 -8.31 11.55
CA PRO A 521 19.56 -9.06 10.35
C PRO A 521 18.80 -10.39 10.18
N LEU A 522 18.44 -11.03 11.27
CA LEU A 522 17.76 -12.33 11.27
C LEU A 522 16.23 -12.24 11.45
N THR A 523 15.70 -11.06 11.71
CA THR A 523 14.25 -10.85 11.84
C THR A 523 13.48 -11.34 10.61
N ARG A 524 12.34 -11.97 10.84
CA ARG A 524 11.35 -12.39 9.83
C ARG A 524 9.96 -11.93 10.29
N SER A 525 8.97 -11.94 9.39
CA SER A 525 7.63 -11.42 9.70
C SER A 525 6.95 -12.09 10.89
N SER A 526 7.24 -13.36 11.17
CA SER A 526 6.71 -14.12 12.32
C SER A 526 7.70 -14.28 13.47
N HIS A 527 8.91 -13.69 13.39
CA HIS A 527 9.89 -13.74 14.47
C HIS A 527 9.39 -12.95 15.68
N HIS A 528 9.45 -13.54 16.87
CA HIS A 528 8.92 -12.97 18.12
C HIS A 528 7.47 -12.47 18.02
N ALA A 529 6.63 -13.13 17.21
CA ALA A 529 5.25 -12.68 16.92
C ALA A 529 4.42 -12.51 18.19
N ARG A 530 4.55 -13.42 19.16
CA ARG A 530 3.85 -13.36 20.44
C ARG A 530 4.25 -12.11 21.25
N GLN A 531 5.54 -11.86 21.43
CA GLN A 531 6.06 -10.72 22.20
C GLN A 531 5.64 -9.39 21.56
N ALA A 532 5.69 -9.33 20.22
CA ALA A 532 5.24 -8.15 19.47
C ALA A 532 3.74 -7.88 19.68
N ALA A 533 2.90 -8.91 19.64
CA ALA A 533 1.46 -8.77 19.87
C ALA A 533 1.16 -8.33 21.32
N GLU A 534 1.82 -8.93 22.31
CA GLU A 534 1.67 -8.58 23.72
C GLU A 534 2.08 -7.12 24.01
N SER A 535 3.15 -6.63 23.38
CA SER A 535 3.65 -5.25 23.59
C SER A 535 2.64 -4.17 23.15
N VAL A 536 1.91 -4.38 22.04
CA VAL A 536 0.92 -3.41 21.56
C VAL A 536 -0.45 -3.57 22.22
N SER A 537 -0.77 -4.77 22.77
CA SER A 537 -2.05 -5.01 23.45
C SER A 537 -2.14 -4.26 24.78
N VAL A 538 -1.04 -4.06 25.48
CA VAL A 538 -0.96 -3.29 26.72
C VAL A 538 -1.31 -1.82 26.47
N ASP A 539 -0.88 -1.24 25.34
CA ASP A 539 -1.14 0.15 24.98
C ASP A 539 -2.60 0.39 24.57
N ILE A 540 -3.30 -0.61 24.03
CA ILE A 540 -4.72 -0.50 23.65
C ILE A 540 -5.61 -0.45 24.90
N VAL A 541 -5.26 -1.18 25.97
CA VAL A 541 -6.00 -1.18 27.25
C VAL A 541 -5.72 0.09 28.06
N ALA A 542 -4.58 0.75 27.84
CA ALA A 542 -4.18 1.99 28.53
C ALA A 542 -4.73 3.27 27.88
N ARG A 543 -5.34 3.20 26.69
CA ARG A 543 -5.98 4.33 25.96
C ARG A 543 -7.50 4.19 25.96
#